data_e0b2b14a1a7791c08c5f5be306dbded9
#
_entry.id   e0b2b14a1a7791c08c5f5be306dbded9
#
_cell.length_a   1.000
_cell.length_b   1.000
_cell.length_c   1.000
_cell.angle_alpha   90.00
_cell.angle_beta   90.00
_cell.angle_gamma   90.00
#
_symmetry.space_group_name_H-M   'P 1'
#
loop_
_entity.id
_entity.type
_entity.pdbx_description
1 polymer ?
#
loop_
_entity_poly.entity_id
_entity_poly.type
_entity_poly.pdbx_seq_one_letter_code
_entity_poly.pdbx_strand_id
1 'polypeptide(L)'
;MTKTNTRSRIVSILLVLVMLLTMVPITAVTVNAAEWTTVNSYEQFEAAMTAEGQRSIKLGSDIDTGTLNSGMGLLDTLAVKGQKQLDLNGHTLRLFTQKSALGDLIKVENSSLTLSDSSAAQTGRILGVTSGDADVLINVWENGKFTMNSGKLEVEVYTGSLRGVLWRRTIDCHYGGEVVINGGTLYVPPKTYEDS
;
A
#
# COMPACT_ATOMS: atom_id res chain seq x y z
N MET A 1 33.98 -21.58 -66.39
CA MET A 1 34.04 -21.66 -64.91
C MET A 1 33.67 -20.32 -64.33
N THR A 2 32.45 -20.12 -63.89
CA THR A 2 31.96 -18.83 -63.30
C THR A 2 32.38 -18.74 -61.84
N LYS A 3 33.31 -17.87 -61.54
CA LYS A 3 33.68 -17.52 -60.16
C LYS A 3 32.51 -16.83 -59.49
N THR A 4 31.70 -17.54 -58.77
CA THR A 4 30.65 -16.97 -57.93
C THR A 4 31.30 -16.18 -56.80
N ASN A 5 31.03 -14.88 -56.79
CA ASN A 5 31.66 -13.93 -55.92
C ASN A 5 31.20 -14.14 -54.46
N THR A 6 32.04 -14.70 -53.61
CA THR A 6 31.77 -15.02 -52.19
C THR A 6 31.21 -13.81 -51.43
N ARG A 7 31.63 -12.57 -51.82
CA ARG A 7 31.11 -11.32 -51.24
C ARG A 7 29.62 -11.11 -51.47
N SER A 8 29.09 -11.48 -52.66
CA SER A 8 27.69 -11.36 -52.99
C SER A 8 26.82 -12.32 -52.14
N ARG A 9 27.32 -13.54 -51.87
CA ARG A 9 26.61 -14.51 -51.03
C ARG A 9 26.55 -14.07 -49.56
N ILE A 10 27.63 -13.48 -49.01
CA ILE A 10 27.68 -12.98 -47.66
C ILE A 10 26.69 -11.80 -47.48
N VAL A 11 26.66 -10.87 -48.45
CA VAL A 11 25.74 -9.73 -48.43
C VAL A 11 24.26 -10.20 -48.48
N SER A 12 23.95 -11.21 -49.33
CA SER A 12 22.61 -11.74 -49.43
C SER A 12 22.17 -12.44 -48.14
N ILE A 13 23.05 -13.21 -47.49
CA ILE A 13 22.75 -13.88 -46.21
C ILE A 13 22.54 -12.82 -45.10
N LEU A 14 23.35 -11.77 -45.06
CA LEU A 14 23.19 -10.68 -44.08
C LEU A 14 21.86 -9.93 -44.27
N LEU A 15 21.47 -9.67 -45.52
CA LEU A 15 20.18 -9.03 -45.84
C LEU A 15 18.98 -9.86 -45.44
N VAL A 16 19.01 -11.18 -45.65
CA VAL A 16 17.97 -12.11 -45.21
C VAL A 16 17.92 -12.17 -43.70
N LEU A 17 19.05 -12.17 -43.00
CA LEU A 17 19.12 -12.17 -41.56
C LEU A 17 18.50 -10.88 -40.95
N VAL A 18 18.79 -9.73 -41.57
CA VAL A 18 18.19 -8.45 -41.15
C VAL A 18 16.69 -8.43 -41.40
N MET A 19 16.22 -8.95 -42.53
CA MET A 19 14.77 -9.07 -42.83
C MET A 19 14.06 -10.00 -41.84
N LEU A 20 14.68 -11.12 -41.46
CA LEU A 20 14.13 -12.04 -40.46
C LEU A 20 14.05 -11.41 -39.06
N LEU A 21 15.01 -10.57 -38.68
CA LEU A 21 14.95 -9.85 -37.40
C LEU A 21 13.83 -8.78 -37.36
N THR A 22 13.48 -8.18 -38.51
CA THR A 22 12.42 -7.17 -38.60
C THR A 22 11.03 -7.76 -38.65
N MET A 23 10.91 -9.08 -38.90
CA MET A 23 9.64 -9.80 -38.92
C MET A 23 9.25 -10.45 -37.60
N VAL A 24 10.04 -10.28 -36.53
CA VAL A 24 9.58 -10.66 -35.19
C VAL A 24 8.39 -9.76 -34.87
N PRO A 25 7.17 -10.29 -34.77
CA PRO A 25 6.06 -9.47 -34.34
C PRO A 25 6.43 -8.97 -32.95
N ILE A 26 6.64 -7.69 -32.80
CA ILE A 26 6.66 -7.04 -31.50
C ILE A 26 5.22 -7.21 -31.02
N THR A 27 4.96 -8.31 -30.31
CA THR A 27 3.75 -8.40 -29.51
C THR A 27 3.83 -7.20 -28.58
N ALA A 28 3.08 -6.17 -28.91
CA ALA A 28 2.91 -5.06 -28.01
C ALA A 28 2.44 -5.70 -26.69
N VAL A 29 3.32 -5.74 -25.71
CA VAL A 29 2.91 -6.02 -24.33
C VAL A 29 1.96 -4.90 -24.02
N THR A 30 0.68 -5.13 -24.19
CA THR A 30 -0.34 -4.24 -23.65
C THR A 30 -0.14 -4.31 -22.16
N VAL A 31 0.59 -3.35 -21.63
CA VAL A 31 0.56 -3.05 -20.20
C VAL A 31 -0.87 -2.61 -19.99
N ASN A 32 -1.74 -3.55 -19.61
CA ASN A 32 -3.05 -3.20 -19.11
C ASN A 32 -2.79 -2.25 -17.96
N ALA A 33 -3.18 -0.99 -18.15
CA ALA A 33 -3.21 -0.06 -17.04
C ALA A 33 -3.96 -0.75 -15.91
N ALA A 34 -3.32 -0.91 -14.76
CA ALA A 34 -3.91 -1.62 -13.64
C ALA A 34 -5.30 -1.02 -13.39
N GLU A 35 -6.33 -1.85 -13.54
CA GLU A 35 -7.70 -1.40 -13.34
C GLU A 35 -7.88 -1.09 -11.85
N TRP A 36 -8.23 0.17 -11.56
CA TRP A 36 -8.45 0.64 -10.21
C TRP A 36 -9.83 0.19 -9.71
N THR A 37 -9.85 -0.54 -8.62
CA THR A 37 -11.08 -0.85 -7.90
C THR A 37 -11.39 0.30 -6.96
N THR A 38 -12.47 1.04 -7.22
CA THR A 38 -12.93 2.10 -6.32
C THR A 38 -13.73 1.49 -5.16
N VAL A 39 -13.39 1.88 -3.94
CA VAL A 39 -14.03 1.41 -2.70
C VAL A 39 -14.61 2.58 -1.91
N ASN A 40 -15.82 2.41 -1.40
CA ASN A 40 -16.57 3.45 -0.71
C ASN A 40 -17.02 3.04 0.70
N SER A 41 -16.72 1.80 1.12
CA SER A 41 -17.01 1.31 2.46
C SER A 41 -15.88 0.47 3.01
N TYR A 42 -15.85 0.26 4.32
CA TYR A 42 -14.83 -0.57 4.96
C TYR A 42 -14.87 -2.01 4.47
N GLU A 43 -16.05 -2.59 4.30
CA GLU A 43 -16.22 -3.97 3.82
C GLU A 43 -15.63 -4.15 2.41
N GLN A 44 -15.85 -3.17 1.52
CA GLN A 44 -15.24 -3.18 0.17
C GLN A 44 -13.73 -3.05 0.25
N PHE A 45 -13.24 -2.15 1.10
CA PHE A 45 -11.82 -1.93 1.32
C PHE A 45 -11.15 -3.19 1.89
N GLU A 46 -11.68 -3.77 2.96
CA GLU A 46 -11.18 -4.99 3.58
C GLU A 46 -11.14 -6.16 2.58
N ALA A 47 -12.25 -6.39 1.86
CA ALA A 47 -12.32 -7.43 0.84
C ALA A 47 -11.26 -7.24 -0.26
N ALA A 48 -10.99 -6.00 -0.68
CA ALA A 48 -9.98 -5.71 -1.68
C ALA A 48 -8.54 -5.91 -1.15
N MET A 49 -8.28 -5.54 0.10
CA MET A 49 -6.96 -5.66 0.74
C MET A 49 -6.60 -7.10 1.08
N THR A 50 -7.59 -7.90 1.48
CA THR A 50 -7.41 -9.30 1.91
C THR A 50 -7.52 -10.32 0.77
N ALA A 51 -7.97 -9.92 -0.42
CA ALA A 51 -7.99 -10.79 -1.60
C ALA A 51 -6.58 -11.12 -2.05
N GLU A 52 -6.35 -12.36 -2.48
CA GLU A 52 -5.06 -12.77 -3.05
C GLU A 52 -4.73 -12.03 -4.36
N GLY A 53 -3.44 -11.95 -4.67
CA GLY A 53 -2.93 -11.40 -5.93
C GLY A 53 -2.73 -9.89 -5.93
N GLN A 54 -2.48 -9.34 -7.12
CA GLN A 54 -2.24 -7.91 -7.32
C GLN A 54 -3.56 -7.17 -7.48
N ARG A 55 -3.71 -6.04 -6.79
CA ARG A 55 -4.87 -5.14 -6.92
C ARG A 55 -4.46 -3.68 -6.76
N SER A 56 -5.07 -2.83 -7.58
CA SER A 56 -5.02 -1.38 -7.44
C SER A 56 -6.34 -0.89 -6.88
N ILE A 57 -6.30 -0.27 -5.71
CA ILE A 57 -7.45 0.12 -4.89
C ILE A 57 -7.43 1.64 -4.75
N LYS A 58 -8.56 2.28 -5.01
CA LYS A 58 -8.73 3.72 -4.89
C LYS A 58 -9.89 4.05 -3.96
N LEU A 59 -9.67 4.96 -3.02
CA LEU A 59 -10.78 5.45 -2.22
C LEU A 59 -11.68 6.36 -3.06
N GLY A 60 -12.98 6.11 -3.02
CA GLY A 60 -14.00 6.93 -3.67
C GLY A 60 -14.74 7.84 -2.68
N SER A 61 -14.55 7.62 -1.38
CA SER A 61 -15.10 8.43 -0.29
C SER A 61 -14.26 8.24 0.96
N ASP A 62 -14.48 9.08 1.96
CA ASP A 62 -13.97 8.85 3.30
C ASP A 62 -14.57 7.56 3.87
N ILE A 63 -13.72 6.75 4.50
CA ILE A 63 -14.09 5.50 5.15
C ILE A 63 -13.77 5.62 6.64
N ASP A 64 -14.78 5.40 7.49
CA ASP A 64 -14.62 5.39 8.94
C ASP A 64 -15.13 4.06 9.50
N THR A 65 -14.26 3.34 10.23
CA THR A 65 -14.62 2.03 10.80
C THR A 65 -15.42 2.13 12.08
N GLY A 66 -15.78 3.30 12.50
CA GLY A 66 -16.72 3.53 13.60
C GLY A 66 -16.22 4.49 14.66
N THR A 67 -17.17 4.87 15.50
CA THR A 67 -16.95 5.63 16.74
C THR A 67 -17.11 4.71 17.94
N LEU A 68 -16.43 5.04 19.04
CA LEU A 68 -16.49 4.33 20.32
C LEU A 68 -17.89 3.98 20.83
N ASN A 69 -18.91 4.74 20.40
CA ASN A 69 -20.28 4.60 20.89
C ASN A 69 -21.11 3.56 20.11
N SER A 70 -20.58 3.01 19.02
CA SER A 70 -21.37 2.11 18.16
C SER A 70 -21.21 0.63 18.50
N GLY A 71 -20.37 0.27 19.46
CA GLY A 71 -20.09 -1.14 19.81
C GLY A 71 -19.44 -1.97 18.69
N MET A 72 -19.13 -1.34 17.56
CA MET A 72 -18.52 -1.97 16.37
C MET A 72 -17.01 -1.83 16.31
N GLY A 73 -16.38 -1.43 17.39
CA GLY A 73 -14.97 -1.09 17.43
C GLY A 73 -14.00 -2.26 17.59
N LEU A 74 -14.19 -3.35 16.89
CA LEU A 74 -13.20 -4.43 16.87
C LEU A 74 -12.83 -4.72 15.42
N LEU A 75 -11.93 -3.92 14.91
CA LEU A 75 -11.19 -4.38 13.75
C LEU A 75 -10.19 -5.43 14.23
N ASP A 76 -10.32 -6.62 13.68
CA ASP A 76 -9.18 -7.51 13.63
C ASP A 76 -8.10 -6.84 12.80
N THR A 77 -6.85 -7.17 13.07
CA THR A 77 -5.74 -6.68 12.24
C THR A 77 -6.04 -6.93 10.77
N LEU A 78 -6.03 -5.89 9.95
CA LEU A 78 -6.18 -6.00 8.51
C LEU A 78 -4.92 -6.60 7.90
N ALA A 79 -4.94 -7.88 7.57
CA ALA A 79 -3.81 -8.56 6.93
C ALA A 79 -3.83 -8.29 5.41
N VAL A 80 -2.83 -7.58 4.92
CA VAL A 80 -2.63 -7.36 3.49
C VAL A 80 -2.22 -8.66 2.82
N LYS A 81 -2.88 -9.04 1.71
CA LYS A 81 -2.53 -10.23 0.95
C LYS A 81 -2.11 -9.91 -0.48
N GLY A 82 -1.02 -10.55 -0.92
CA GLY A 82 -0.45 -10.33 -2.25
C GLY A 82 0.13 -8.94 -2.43
N GLN A 83 -0.06 -8.33 -3.60
CA GLN A 83 0.51 -7.02 -3.92
C GLN A 83 -0.61 -5.98 -4.03
N LYS A 84 -0.58 -4.96 -3.20
CA LYS A 84 -1.59 -3.91 -3.17
C LYS A 84 -1.00 -2.54 -3.49
N GLN A 85 -1.72 -1.79 -4.31
CA GLN A 85 -1.53 -0.37 -4.50
C GLN A 85 -2.78 0.32 -3.94
N LEU A 86 -2.61 1.21 -2.98
CA LEU A 86 -3.69 1.99 -2.37
C LEU A 86 -3.50 3.45 -2.72
N ASP A 87 -4.48 4.03 -3.41
CA ASP A 87 -4.59 5.45 -3.69
C ASP A 87 -5.65 6.06 -2.79
N LEU A 88 -5.22 6.96 -1.92
CA LEU A 88 -6.12 7.67 -1.02
C LEU A 88 -7.03 8.66 -1.74
N ASN A 89 -6.61 9.17 -2.91
CA ASN A 89 -7.42 10.05 -3.77
C ASN A 89 -8.04 11.25 -3.01
N GLY A 90 -7.30 11.78 -2.04
CA GLY A 90 -7.74 12.91 -1.21
C GLY A 90 -8.63 12.55 -0.02
N HIS A 91 -9.01 11.29 0.13
CA HIS A 91 -9.92 10.81 1.16
C HIS A 91 -9.21 10.35 2.43
N THR A 92 -9.97 10.29 3.51
CA THR A 92 -9.54 9.78 4.81
C THR A 92 -9.99 8.33 4.99
N LEU A 93 -9.03 7.45 5.29
CA LEU A 93 -9.29 6.13 5.83
C LEU A 93 -9.06 6.16 7.34
N ARG A 94 -10.13 6.23 8.12
CA ARG A 94 -10.07 6.21 9.58
C ARG A 94 -10.29 4.82 10.11
N LEU A 95 -9.25 4.27 10.72
CA LEU A 95 -9.24 2.94 11.32
C LEU A 95 -9.26 3.07 12.83
N PHE A 96 -10.27 2.47 13.47
CA PHE A 96 -10.44 2.52 14.91
C PHE A 96 -10.28 1.13 15.52
N THR A 97 -9.48 1.01 16.61
CA THR A 97 -9.38 -0.23 17.39
C THR A 97 -9.66 0.02 18.87
N GLN A 98 -10.38 -0.92 19.48
CA GLN A 98 -10.61 -0.98 20.93
C GLN A 98 -9.82 -2.10 21.61
N LYS A 99 -8.98 -2.82 20.89
CA LYS A 99 -8.22 -3.92 21.49
C LYS A 99 -7.29 -3.40 22.58
N SER A 100 -7.44 -3.94 23.77
CA SER A 100 -6.57 -3.68 24.93
C SER A 100 -5.24 -4.46 24.85
N ALA A 101 -5.04 -5.29 23.84
CA ALA A 101 -3.82 -6.02 23.59
C ALA A 101 -3.09 -5.43 22.39
N LEU A 102 -1.76 -5.45 22.43
CA LEU A 102 -0.84 -5.10 21.37
C LEU A 102 -1.43 -5.47 19.99
N GLY A 103 -1.91 -4.49 19.26
CA GLY A 103 -2.62 -4.71 18.00
C GLY A 103 -2.08 -3.84 16.88
N ASP A 104 -1.85 -4.48 15.74
CA ASP A 104 -1.57 -3.77 14.51
C ASP A 104 -2.89 -3.43 13.82
N LEU A 105 -3.03 -2.24 13.24
CA LEU A 105 -4.19 -1.91 12.42
C LEU A 105 -4.08 -2.53 11.04
N ILE A 106 -2.94 -2.38 10.39
CA ILE A 106 -2.62 -2.98 9.09
C ILE A 106 -1.35 -3.80 9.23
N LYS A 107 -1.39 -5.07 8.85
CA LYS A 107 -0.22 -5.96 8.80
C LYS A 107 0.17 -6.28 7.37
N VAL A 108 1.43 -6.07 7.03
CA VAL A 108 2.03 -6.39 5.74
C VAL A 108 3.07 -7.50 5.97
N GLU A 109 2.67 -8.73 5.71
CA GLU A 109 3.48 -9.93 5.93
C GLU A 109 3.44 -10.82 4.68
N ASN A 110 4.60 -11.24 4.19
CA ASN A 110 4.71 -11.98 2.92
C ASN A 110 3.92 -11.35 1.75
N SER A 111 3.81 -10.04 1.77
CA SER A 111 2.94 -9.24 0.89
C SER A 111 3.56 -7.88 0.62
N SER A 112 2.94 -7.07 -0.23
CA SER A 112 3.38 -5.69 -0.43
C SER A 112 2.21 -4.71 -0.44
N LEU A 113 2.45 -3.53 0.13
CA LEU A 113 1.53 -2.40 0.11
C LEU A 113 2.27 -1.15 -0.37
N THR A 114 1.78 -0.56 -1.45
CA THR A 114 2.21 0.76 -1.93
C THR A 114 1.11 1.76 -1.66
N LEU A 115 1.41 2.81 -0.90
CA LEU A 115 0.49 3.90 -0.58
C LEU A 115 0.81 5.13 -1.42
N SER A 116 -0.22 5.74 -1.97
CA SER A 116 -0.17 7.02 -2.68
C SER A 116 -1.41 7.86 -2.43
N ASP A 117 -1.33 9.13 -2.75
CA ASP A 117 -2.46 10.06 -2.84
C ASP A 117 -2.35 10.79 -4.16
N SER A 118 -3.22 10.46 -5.11
CA SER A 118 -3.25 11.07 -6.44
C SER A 118 -4.00 12.39 -6.50
N SER A 119 -4.62 12.82 -5.39
CA SER A 119 -5.34 14.09 -5.35
C SER A 119 -4.39 15.28 -5.52
N ALA A 120 -4.84 16.32 -6.21
CA ALA A 120 -4.02 17.52 -6.43
C ALA A 120 -3.66 18.24 -5.11
N ALA A 121 -4.56 18.16 -4.11
CA ALA A 121 -4.35 18.79 -2.80
C ALA A 121 -3.52 17.92 -1.84
N GLN A 122 -3.30 16.65 -2.17
CA GLN A 122 -2.61 15.66 -1.34
C GLN A 122 -3.11 15.61 0.12
N THR A 123 -4.42 15.66 0.28
CA THR A 123 -5.10 15.66 1.59
C THR A 123 -5.41 14.27 2.11
N GLY A 124 -5.19 13.26 1.27
CA GLY A 124 -5.45 11.86 1.60
C GLY A 124 -4.63 11.38 2.80
N ARG A 125 -5.29 10.66 3.72
CA ARG A 125 -4.63 10.14 4.92
C ARG A 125 -5.20 8.80 5.38
N ILE A 126 -4.35 8.03 6.04
CA ILE A 126 -4.76 6.93 6.91
C ILE A 126 -4.63 7.44 8.35
N LEU A 127 -5.73 7.45 9.08
CA LEU A 127 -5.82 7.87 10.46
C LEU A 127 -6.09 6.65 11.34
N GLY A 128 -5.10 6.21 12.09
CA GLY A 128 -5.25 5.19 13.12
C GLY A 128 -5.72 5.82 14.43
N VAL A 129 -6.85 5.38 14.96
CA VAL A 129 -7.35 5.80 16.26
C VAL A 129 -7.28 4.63 17.22
N THR A 130 -6.55 4.81 18.31
CA THR A 130 -6.29 3.74 19.25
C THR A 130 -6.75 4.11 20.66
N SER A 131 -7.29 3.12 21.37
CA SER A 131 -7.58 3.21 22.81
C SER A 131 -6.63 2.37 23.66
N GLY A 132 -5.69 1.65 23.05
CA GLY A 132 -4.78 0.69 23.67
C GLY A 132 -3.37 1.21 23.96
N ASP A 133 -2.57 0.37 24.61
CA ASP A 133 -1.25 0.75 25.11
C ASP A 133 -0.11 0.62 24.10
N ALA A 134 -0.31 -0.09 22.99
CA ALA A 134 0.74 -0.31 22.00
C ALA A 134 0.14 -0.68 20.63
N ASP A 135 -0.27 0.33 19.88
CA ASP A 135 -0.82 0.12 18.57
C ASP A 135 0.12 0.66 17.49
N VAL A 136 0.26 -0.11 16.44
CA VAL A 136 1.01 0.24 15.24
C VAL A 136 0.01 0.42 14.10
N LEU A 137 0.10 1.55 13.39
CA LEU A 137 -0.79 1.77 12.25
C LEU A 137 -0.46 0.81 11.10
N ILE A 138 0.82 0.69 10.73
CA ILE A 138 1.29 -0.24 9.71
C ILE A 138 2.44 -1.07 10.27
N ASN A 139 2.24 -2.36 10.45
CA ASN A 139 3.28 -3.30 10.84
C ASN A 139 3.77 -4.09 9.63
N VAL A 140 5.07 -3.99 9.35
CA VAL A 140 5.75 -4.68 8.24
C VAL A 140 6.55 -5.82 8.81
N TRP A 141 6.14 -7.04 8.48
CA TRP A 141 6.64 -8.26 9.07
C TRP A 141 7.14 -9.23 8.00
N GLU A 142 7.96 -10.18 8.32
CA GLU A 142 8.43 -11.31 7.48
C GLU A 142 8.24 -11.14 5.95
N ASN A 143 9.28 -10.70 5.24
CA ASN A 143 9.25 -10.46 3.79
C ASN A 143 8.13 -9.49 3.30
N GLY A 144 7.49 -8.78 4.23
CA GLY A 144 6.55 -7.72 3.91
C GLY A 144 7.28 -6.52 3.33
N LYS A 145 6.64 -5.81 2.40
CA LYS A 145 7.18 -4.58 1.83
C LYS A 145 6.13 -3.47 1.89
N PHE A 146 6.46 -2.38 2.56
CA PHE A 146 5.65 -1.16 2.54
C PHE A 146 6.38 -0.04 1.80
N THR A 147 5.70 0.59 0.84
CA THR A 147 6.22 1.75 0.12
C THR A 147 5.23 2.90 0.25
N MET A 148 5.69 4.07 0.70
CA MET A 148 4.89 5.28 0.75
C MET A 148 5.43 6.29 -0.27
N ASN A 149 4.61 6.66 -1.25
CA ASN A 149 4.97 7.65 -2.27
C ASN A 149 4.41 9.03 -1.94
N SER A 150 3.23 9.10 -1.32
CA SER A 150 2.55 10.34 -0.93
C SER A 150 1.41 10.04 0.05
N GLY A 151 0.70 11.09 0.50
CA GLY A 151 -0.36 10.99 1.49
C GLY A 151 0.14 11.17 2.92
N LYS A 152 -0.70 10.89 3.92
CA LYS A 152 -0.37 11.06 5.33
C LYS A 152 -0.71 9.80 6.13
N LEU A 153 0.22 9.36 6.97
CA LEU A 153 -0.05 8.40 8.04
C LEU A 153 -0.11 9.15 9.37
N GLU A 154 -1.21 9.02 10.06
CA GLU A 154 -1.48 9.74 11.29
C GLU A 154 -2.03 8.79 12.35
N VAL A 155 -1.56 8.93 13.57
CA VAL A 155 -2.10 8.22 14.73
C VAL A 155 -2.72 9.23 15.67
N GLU A 156 -3.98 9.00 16.05
CA GLU A 156 -4.71 9.79 17.01
C GLU A 156 -4.96 9.00 18.29
N VAL A 157 -4.91 9.69 19.42
CA VAL A 157 -5.21 9.10 20.72
C VAL A 157 -6.64 9.37 21.07
N TYR A 158 -7.32 8.33 21.47
CA TYR A 158 -8.60 8.50 22.11
C TYR A 158 -8.44 8.98 23.55
N THR A 159 -8.95 10.18 23.84
CA THR A 159 -8.80 10.86 25.15
C THR A 159 -9.63 10.26 26.27
N GLY A 160 -10.50 9.27 25.98
CA GLY A 160 -11.30 8.56 26.96
C GLY A 160 -10.63 7.36 27.63
N SER A 161 -9.41 7.00 27.25
CA SER A 161 -8.70 5.88 27.86
C SER A 161 -7.83 6.34 29.03
N LEU A 162 -8.18 5.88 30.23
CA LEU A 162 -7.53 6.24 31.50
C LEU A 162 -6.22 5.50 31.77
N ARG A 163 -5.70 4.70 30.83
CA ARG A 163 -4.46 3.97 31.02
C ARG A 163 -3.36 4.54 30.14
N GLY A 164 -2.26 4.89 30.76
CA GLY A 164 -1.11 5.54 30.13
C GLY A 164 -0.61 4.81 28.90
N VAL A 165 -0.85 5.40 27.75
CA VAL A 165 -0.43 4.85 26.47
C VAL A 165 1.08 4.96 26.32
N LEU A 166 1.77 3.84 26.23
CA LEU A 166 3.23 3.81 26.27
C LEU A 166 3.89 3.91 24.90
N TRP A 167 3.30 3.35 23.83
CA TRP A 167 3.98 3.27 22.54
C TRP A 167 3.00 3.40 21.37
N ARG A 168 3.18 4.41 20.55
CA ARG A 168 2.43 4.63 19.30
C ARG A 168 3.41 4.74 18.17
N ARG A 169 3.13 4.05 17.08
CA ARG A 169 3.97 4.06 15.90
C ARG A 169 3.10 4.16 14.66
N THR A 170 3.49 5.02 13.74
CA THR A 170 2.88 5.02 12.41
C THR A 170 3.32 3.80 11.62
N ILE A 171 4.59 3.40 11.76
CA ILE A 171 5.15 2.23 11.08
C ILE A 171 6.05 1.50 12.05
N ASP A 172 5.97 0.19 12.07
CA ASP A 172 6.94 -0.71 12.69
C ASP A 172 7.42 -1.75 11.67
N CYS A 173 8.69 -2.15 11.75
CA CYS A 173 9.30 -3.03 10.76
C CYS A 173 10.18 -4.08 11.46
N HIS A 174 9.86 -5.35 11.26
CA HIS A 174 10.49 -6.48 11.95
C HIS A 174 10.85 -7.62 11.00
N TYR A 175 11.78 -8.47 11.42
CA TYR A 175 12.06 -9.80 10.84
C TYR A 175 12.18 -9.84 9.30
N GLY A 176 12.98 -8.93 8.72
CA GLY A 176 13.21 -8.91 7.29
C GLY A 176 12.13 -8.20 6.47
N GLY A 177 11.26 -7.44 7.13
CA GLY A 177 10.40 -6.48 6.43
C GLY A 177 11.19 -5.36 5.76
N GLU A 178 10.62 -4.73 4.76
CA GLU A 178 11.21 -3.58 4.04
C GLU A 178 10.24 -2.40 4.06
N VAL A 179 10.76 -1.22 4.44
CA VAL A 179 10.00 0.04 4.40
C VAL A 179 10.73 1.04 3.52
N VAL A 180 10.03 1.60 2.53
CA VAL A 180 10.53 2.64 1.62
C VAL A 180 9.62 3.86 1.70
N ILE A 181 10.19 5.02 2.06
CA ILE A 181 9.46 6.29 2.11
C ILE A 181 10.04 7.22 1.05
N ASN A 182 9.30 7.39 -0.04
CA ASN A 182 9.64 8.29 -1.14
C ASN A 182 9.05 9.69 -0.95
N GLY A 183 7.99 9.80 -0.16
CA GLY A 183 7.29 11.06 0.11
C GLY A 183 6.14 10.88 1.09
N GLY A 184 5.42 11.96 1.35
CA GLY A 184 4.30 11.99 2.28
C GLY A 184 4.67 12.46 3.69
N THR A 185 3.77 12.29 4.63
CA THR A 185 3.91 12.76 6.01
C THR A 185 3.62 11.64 7.00
N LEU A 186 4.51 11.46 7.97
CA LEU A 186 4.29 10.60 9.14
C LEU A 186 4.05 11.51 10.34
N TYR A 187 2.91 11.35 11.01
CA TYR A 187 2.56 12.20 12.15
C TYR A 187 2.11 11.37 13.35
N VAL A 188 2.75 11.61 14.46
CA VAL A 188 2.36 11.12 15.79
C VAL A 188 2.19 12.33 16.67
N PRO A 189 1.03 12.55 17.29
CA PRO A 189 0.83 13.71 18.17
C PRO A 189 1.79 13.62 19.37
N PRO A 190 2.27 14.77 19.85
CA PRO A 190 3.11 14.81 21.04
C PRO A 190 2.34 14.22 22.23
N LYS A 191 3.07 13.52 23.11
CA LYS A 191 2.51 13.02 24.35
C LYS A 191 2.20 14.20 25.27
N THR A 192 0.94 14.47 25.53
CA THR A 192 0.51 15.39 26.58
C THR A 192 0.51 14.64 27.91
N TYR A 193 1.45 14.93 28.76
CA TYR A 193 1.34 14.54 30.18
C TYR A 193 0.38 15.57 30.81
N GLU A 194 -0.83 15.17 31.12
CA GLU A 194 -1.59 15.89 32.11
C GLU A 194 -0.94 15.56 33.44
N ASP A 195 -0.31 16.58 34.05
CA ASP A 195 0.20 16.49 35.42
C ASP A 195 -0.98 16.20 36.33
N SER A 196 -1.04 14.99 36.87
CA SER A 196 -1.99 14.57 37.89
C SER A 196 -1.50 14.93 39.27
#